data_2e2d5012c3205153e115d32c1c338834
#
_entry.id   2e2d5012c3205153e115d32c1c338834
#
_cell.length_a   1.000
_cell.length_b   1.000
_cell.length_c   1.000
_cell.angle_alpha   90.00
_cell.angle_beta   90.00
_cell.angle_gamma   90.00
#
_symmetry.space_group_name_H-M   'P 1'
#
loop_
_entity.id
_entity.type
_entity.pdbx_description
1 polymer ?
#
loop_
_entity_poly.entity_id
_entity_poly.type
_entity_poly.pdbx_seq_one_letter_code
_entity_poly.pdbx_strand_id
1 'polypeptide(L)'
;MYSLSQLKTDNGIIRTKSLFYELSYDDPEFALFTLKEEDIVMPNGRPATCLGKLYIAFATMDPTEYQFANSVFGSWEVWEKMQTTVPLRKPIEKWRREAEVKRKSLAFESVVKEIQEGGRSSFTAAKFLINEEWKSREDGRAARKEKNAKDKTTSEEAFERAGVNNDLKRLKDQGLIN
;
A
#
# COMPACT_ATOMS: atom_id res chain seq x y z
N MET A 1 4.06 20.52 -13.49
CA MET A 1 3.63 19.45 -14.43
C MET A 1 4.71 19.27 -15.46
N TYR A 2 5.23 18.07 -15.61
CA TYR A 2 6.26 17.75 -16.61
C TYR A 2 5.59 17.48 -17.96
N SER A 3 6.27 17.82 -19.06
CA SER A 3 5.72 17.59 -20.41
C SER A 3 5.86 16.10 -20.79
N LEU A 4 4.92 15.59 -21.58
CA LEU A 4 4.99 14.21 -22.07
C LEU A 4 6.26 13.92 -22.88
N SER A 5 6.81 14.94 -23.57
CA SER A 5 8.08 14.82 -24.30
C SER A 5 9.30 14.59 -23.38
N GLN A 6 9.25 15.05 -22.13
CA GLN A 6 10.28 14.76 -21.14
C GLN A 6 10.14 13.34 -20.57
N LEU A 7 8.92 12.82 -20.52
CA LEU A 7 8.60 11.52 -19.91
C LEU A 7 8.65 10.36 -20.91
N LYS A 8 8.59 10.63 -22.22
CA LYS A 8 8.64 9.62 -23.27
C LYS A 8 9.86 9.85 -24.17
N THR A 9 10.33 8.79 -24.79
CA THR A 9 11.32 8.89 -25.87
C THR A 9 10.64 9.32 -27.16
N ASP A 10 11.43 9.67 -28.19
CA ASP A 10 10.90 10.04 -29.52
C ASP A 10 10.07 8.90 -30.14
N ASN A 11 10.33 7.66 -29.77
CA ASN A 11 9.55 6.49 -30.17
C ASN A 11 8.31 6.23 -29.27
N GLY A 12 7.95 7.18 -28.41
CA GLY A 12 6.78 7.07 -27.52
C GLY A 12 6.96 6.13 -26.31
N ILE A 13 8.13 5.54 -26.10
CA ILE A 13 8.41 4.64 -24.98
C ILE A 13 8.52 5.49 -23.69
N ILE A 14 7.81 5.07 -22.64
CA ILE A 14 7.86 5.73 -21.34
C ILE A 14 9.24 5.54 -20.72
N ARG A 15 9.90 6.64 -20.41
CA ARG A 15 11.12 6.67 -19.63
C ARG A 15 10.79 6.27 -18.19
N THR A 16 11.61 5.46 -17.57
CA THR A 16 11.42 5.08 -16.16
C THR A 16 12.70 5.32 -15.36
N LYS A 17 13.71 4.48 -15.52
CA LYS A 17 14.98 4.58 -14.79
C LYS A 17 15.73 5.89 -15.10
N SER A 18 15.80 6.28 -16.35
CA SER A 18 16.51 7.49 -16.79
C SER A 18 15.91 8.80 -16.26
N LEU A 19 14.67 8.78 -15.75
CA LEU A 19 14.05 9.93 -15.08
C LEU A 19 14.58 10.16 -13.66
N PHE A 20 15.31 9.20 -13.08
CA PHE A 20 15.85 9.29 -11.74
C PHE A 20 17.35 9.44 -11.77
N TYR A 21 17.89 10.43 -11.07
CA TYR A 21 19.30 10.71 -11.01
C TYR A 21 20.12 9.48 -10.55
N GLU A 22 19.65 8.75 -9.56
CA GLU A 22 20.34 7.57 -9.01
C GLU A 22 20.29 6.35 -9.91
N LEU A 23 19.41 6.33 -10.91
CA LEU A 23 19.20 5.18 -11.82
C LEU A 23 19.62 5.47 -13.26
N SER A 24 19.99 6.70 -13.55
CA SER A 24 20.45 7.15 -14.88
C SER A 24 21.98 7.05 -14.99
N TYR A 25 22.51 5.83 -15.01
CA TYR A 25 23.96 5.58 -15.00
C TYR A 25 24.69 6.21 -16.19
N ASP A 26 24.08 6.22 -17.38
CA ASP A 26 24.73 6.61 -18.62
C ASP A 26 24.29 8.00 -19.13
N ASP A 27 23.15 8.53 -18.63
CA ASP A 27 22.58 9.75 -19.17
C ASP A 27 21.75 10.52 -18.13
N PRO A 28 22.42 11.31 -17.26
CA PRO A 28 21.73 12.15 -16.29
C PRO A 28 20.97 13.32 -16.93
N GLU A 29 21.07 13.51 -18.25
CA GLU A 29 20.43 14.61 -18.95
C GLU A 29 18.90 14.55 -18.87
N PHE A 30 18.32 13.34 -18.81
CA PHE A 30 16.89 13.14 -18.69
C PHE A 30 16.39 13.06 -17.25
N ALA A 31 17.27 13.09 -16.24
CA ALA A 31 16.87 12.99 -14.84
C ALA A 31 16.06 14.24 -14.44
N LEU A 32 14.86 13.99 -13.93
CA LEU A 32 13.93 14.99 -13.41
C LEU A 32 13.69 14.79 -11.91
N PHE A 33 13.89 13.57 -11.44
CA PHE A 33 13.57 13.15 -10.08
C PHE A 33 14.78 12.58 -9.35
N THR A 34 14.71 12.61 -8.04
CA THR A 34 15.62 11.90 -7.14
C THR A 34 14.84 10.96 -6.22
N LEU A 35 15.47 9.86 -5.83
CA LEU A 35 14.98 8.94 -4.79
C LEU A 35 15.39 9.37 -3.38
N LYS A 36 16.24 10.39 -3.27
CA LYS A 36 16.62 10.96 -1.97
C LYS A 36 15.43 11.63 -1.28
N GLU A 37 15.60 11.89 0.01
CA GLU A 37 14.53 12.49 0.83
C GLU A 37 14.35 14.00 0.58
N GLU A 38 15.28 14.64 -0.17
CA GLU A 38 15.25 16.06 -0.50
C GLU A 38 15.53 16.31 -1.98
N ASP A 39 15.08 17.46 -2.46
CA ASP A 39 15.44 17.94 -3.78
C ASP A 39 16.96 18.15 -3.85
N ILE A 40 17.54 17.82 -4.98
CA ILE A 40 18.99 17.96 -5.19
C ILE A 40 19.28 18.83 -6.39
N VAL A 41 20.46 19.43 -6.42
CA VAL A 41 21.03 20.03 -7.62
C VAL A 41 22.06 19.05 -8.17
N MET A 42 21.86 18.63 -9.40
CA MET A 42 22.76 17.72 -10.09
C MET A 42 24.08 18.42 -10.48
N PRO A 43 25.17 17.69 -10.76
CA PRO A 43 26.45 18.30 -11.16
C PRO A 43 26.38 19.23 -12.39
N ASN A 44 25.40 19.00 -13.28
CA ASN A 44 25.12 19.88 -14.43
C ASN A 44 24.32 21.15 -14.07
N GLY A 45 24.08 21.42 -12.79
CA GLY A 45 23.32 22.57 -12.30
C GLY A 45 21.79 22.46 -12.39
N ARG A 46 21.25 21.35 -12.92
CA ARG A 46 19.80 21.15 -13.04
C ARG A 46 19.21 20.59 -11.73
N PRO A 47 18.02 21.03 -11.32
CA PRO A 47 17.35 20.46 -10.15
C PRO A 47 16.76 19.10 -10.48
N ALA A 48 16.85 18.16 -9.54
CA ALA A 48 16.08 16.93 -9.52
C ALA A 48 15.16 16.92 -8.30
N THR A 49 13.88 16.79 -8.56
CA THR A 49 12.83 16.90 -7.53
C THR A 49 12.67 15.59 -6.78
N CYS A 50 12.53 15.65 -5.47
CA CYS A 50 12.23 14.49 -4.63
C CYS A 50 10.83 13.96 -4.95
N LEU A 51 10.75 12.85 -5.69
CA LEU A 51 9.45 12.26 -6.08
C LEU A 51 8.69 11.75 -4.86
N GLY A 52 9.40 11.26 -3.83
CA GLY A 52 8.78 10.77 -2.60
C GLY A 52 8.02 11.85 -1.84
N LYS A 53 8.59 13.06 -1.70
CA LYS A 53 7.89 14.19 -1.07
C LYS A 53 6.61 14.57 -1.83
N LEU A 54 6.71 14.66 -3.17
CA LEU A 54 5.55 14.95 -4.01
C LEU A 54 4.48 13.86 -3.86
N TYR A 55 4.89 12.60 -3.96
CA TYR A 55 3.98 11.47 -3.82
C TYR A 55 3.23 11.50 -2.47
N ILE A 56 3.96 11.64 -1.36
CA ILE A 56 3.38 11.64 -0.02
C ILE A 56 2.39 12.80 0.16
N ALA A 57 2.71 13.98 -0.38
CA ALA A 57 1.81 15.13 -0.31
C ALA A 57 0.46 14.86 -1.00
N PHE A 58 0.48 14.28 -2.21
CA PHE A 58 -0.75 13.93 -2.92
C PHE A 58 -1.46 12.72 -2.32
N ALA A 59 -0.74 11.63 -2.07
CA ALA A 59 -1.32 10.36 -1.63
C ALA A 59 -1.87 10.42 -0.18
N THR A 60 -1.48 11.40 0.61
CA THR A 60 -2.09 11.67 1.91
C THR A 60 -3.55 12.09 1.75
N MET A 61 -3.88 12.86 0.71
CA MET A 61 -5.25 13.34 0.44
C MET A 61 -6.01 12.43 -0.54
N ASP A 62 -5.30 11.85 -1.52
CA ASP A 62 -5.88 10.94 -2.52
C ASP A 62 -5.20 9.56 -2.47
N PRO A 63 -5.79 8.58 -1.76
CA PRO A 63 -5.25 7.22 -1.69
C PRO A 63 -5.33 6.45 -3.00
N THR A 64 -6.03 6.96 -4.02
CA THR A 64 -6.12 6.32 -5.34
C THR A 64 -4.89 6.59 -6.21
N GLU A 65 -4.03 7.53 -5.82
CA GLU A 65 -2.84 7.98 -6.56
C GLU A 65 -3.15 8.65 -7.91
N TYR A 66 -4.45 8.80 -8.24
CA TYR A 66 -4.87 9.33 -9.54
C TYR A 66 -4.50 10.80 -9.71
N GLN A 67 -4.74 11.62 -8.67
CA GLN A 67 -4.37 13.04 -8.70
C GLN A 67 -2.86 13.22 -8.80
N PHE A 68 -2.08 12.40 -8.09
CA PHE A 68 -0.62 12.40 -8.19
C PHE A 68 -0.17 12.10 -9.63
N ALA A 69 -0.66 11.00 -10.21
CA ALA A 69 -0.31 10.59 -11.56
C ALA A 69 -0.59 11.68 -12.59
N ASN A 70 -1.78 12.27 -12.54
CA ASN A 70 -2.16 13.32 -13.51
C ASN A 70 -1.46 14.65 -13.26
N SER A 71 -1.27 15.06 -12.00
CA SER A 71 -0.63 16.34 -11.69
C SER A 71 0.86 16.34 -11.98
N VAL A 72 1.55 15.22 -11.73
CA VAL A 72 2.99 15.11 -11.90
C VAL A 72 3.35 14.68 -13.32
N PHE A 73 2.73 13.62 -13.81
CA PHE A 73 3.09 13.01 -15.09
C PHE A 73 2.12 13.32 -16.22
N GLY A 74 0.96 13.89 -15.93
CA GLY A 74 -0.09 14.14 -16.94
C GLY A 74 -0.74 12.87 -17.48
N SER A 75 -0.43 11.69 -16.93
CA SER A 75 -0.92 10.41 -17.40
C SER A 75 -0.81 9.32 -16.33
N TRP A 76 -1.88 8.55 -16.15
CA TRP A 76 -1.89 7.37 -15.32
C TRP A 76 -0.95 6.27 -15.84
N GLU A 77 -0.88 6.10 -17.15
CA GLU A 77 -0.04 5.10 -17.82
C GLU A 77 1.44 5.21 -17.40
N VAL A 78 1.96 6.45 -17.31
CA VAL A 78 3.35 6.71 -16.89
C VAL A 78 3.57 6.24 -15.46
N TRP A 79 2.65 6.56 -14.56
CA TRP A 79 2.73 6.15 -13.16
C TRP A 79 2.63 4.62 -13.01
N GLU A 80 1.71 3.98 -13.70
CA GLU A 80 1.56 2.53 -13.71
C GLU A 80 2.84 1.83 -14.18
N LYS A 81 3.48 2.34 -15.24
CA LYS A 81 4.76 1.83 -15.71
C LYS A 81 5.86 1.98 -14.67
N MET A 82 5.91 3.09 -13.95
CA MET A 82 6.89 3.30 -12.86
C MET A 82 6.68 2.30 -11.72
N GLN A 83 5.45 2.02 -11.31
CA GLN A 83 5.13 1.05 -10.26
C GLN A 83 5.63 -0.37 -10.60
N THR A 84 5.61 -0.75 -11.87
CA THR A 84 6.09 -2.06 -12.32
C THR A 84 7.61 -2.14 -12.45
N THR A 85 8.31 -1.00 -12.43
CA THR A 85 9.77 -0.92 -12.59
C THR A 85 10.48 -1.38 -11.32
N VAL A 86 11.29 -2.44 -11.42
CA VAL A 86 11.89 -3.15 -10.26
C VAL A 86 12.58 -2.23 -9.25
N PRO A 87 13.52 -1.32 -9.62
CA PRO A 87 14.20 -0.47 -8.64
C PRO A 87 13.28 0.54 -7.94
N LEU A 88 12.09 0.83 -8.48
CA LEU A 88 11.14 1.80 -7.90
C LEU A 88 10.15 1.15 -6.93
N ARG A 89 9.97 -0.17 -6.95
CA ARG A 89 8.97 -0.86 -6.12
C ARG A 89 9.14 -0.59 -4.63
N LYS A 90 10.35 -0.82 -4.10
CA LYS A 90 10.65 -0.60 -2.67
C LYS A 90 10.47 0.85 -2.23
N PRO A 91 11.01 1.86 -2.95
CA PRO A 91 10.71 3.27 -2.67
C PRO A 91 9.21 3.59 -2.66
N ILE A 92 8.46 3.15 -3.67
CA ILE A 92 7.01 3.40 -3.77
C ILE A 92 6.26 2.76 -2.60
N GLU A 93 6.59 1.53 -2.20
CA GLU A 93 6.00 0.88 -1.02
C GLU A 93 6.29 1.66 0.28
N LYS A 94 7.53 2.18 0.44
CA LYS A 94 7.88 3.06 1.58
C LYS A 94 7.01 4.31 1.59
N TRP A 95 6.85 4.99 0.45
CA TRP A 95 6.05 6.20 0.33
C TRP A 95 4.56 5.95 0.58
N ARG A 96 4.01 4.83 0.08
CA ARG A 96 2.62 4.40 0.35
C ARG A 96 2.37 4.23 1.84
N ARG A 97 3.28 3.55 2.54
CA ARG A 97 3.19 3.36 3.99
C ARG A 97 3.24 4.69 4.73
N GLU A 98 4.16 5.59 4.35
CA GLU A 98 4.27 6.89 4.99
C GLU A 98 3.03 7.76 4.74
N ALA A 99 2.50 7.80 3.53
CA ALA A 99 1.26 8.51 3.21
C ALA A 99 0.06 7.95 3.99
N GLU A 100 -0.01 6.64 4.17
CA GLU A 100 -1.05 6.00 4.99
C GLU A 100 -0.95 6.42 6.46
N VAL A 101 0.25 6.42 7.04
CA VAL A 101 0.48 6.87 8.41
C VAL A 101 0.10 8.34 8.58
N LYS A 102 0.51 9.22 7.66
CA LYS A 102 0.13 10.64 7.68
C LYS A 102 -1.37 10.84 7.58
N ARG A 103 -2.06 10.09 6.73
CA ARG A 103 -3.53 10.15 6.61
C ARG A 103 -4.23 9.73 7.89
N LYS A 104 -3.74 8.66 8.53
CA LYS A 104 -4.24 8.22 9.84
C LYS A 104 -4.01 9.31 10.90
N SER A 105 -2.84 9.95 10.92
CA SER A 105 -2.55 11.06 11.84
C SER A 105 -3.53 12.22 11.67
N LEU A 106 -3.78 12.68 10.44
CA LEU A 106 -4.75 13.76 10.16
C LEU A 106 -6.17 13.39 10.57
N ALA A 107 -6.55 12.11 10.39
CA ALA A 107 -7.86 11.65 10.88
C ALA A 107 -7.95 11.70 12.41
N PHE A 108 -6.90 11.30 13.13
CA PHE A 108 -6.85 11.42 14.58
C PHE A 108 -6.85 12.88 15.05
N GLU A 109 -6.12 13.77 14.39
CA GLU A 109 -6.17 15.20 14.70
C GLU A 109 -7.58 15.76 14.58
N SER A 110 -8.33 15.36 13.56
CA SER A 110 -9.73 15.77 13.38
C SER A 110 -10.62 15.26 14.51
N VAL A 111 -10.42 14.02 14.97
CA VAL A 111 -11.17 13.45 16.12
C VAL A 111 -10.83 14.18 17.40
N VAL A 112 -9.57 14.48 17.65
CA VAL A 112 -9.12 15.23 18.84
C VAL A 112 -9.70 16.64 18.83
N LYS A 113 -9.70 17.31 17.68
CA LYS A 113 -10.27 18.64 17.51
C LYS A 113 -11.77 18.65 17.83
N GLU A 114 -12.55 17.68 17.33
CA GLU A 114 -13.98 17.53 17.63
C GLU A 114 -14.24 17.38 19.15
N ILE A 115 -13.36 16.64 19.85
CA ILE A 115 -13.44 16.49 21.31
C ILE A 115 -13.22 17.83 22.02
N GLN A 116 -12.21 18.60 21.58
CA GLN A 116 -11.85 19.88 22.19
C GLN A 116 -12.92 20.97 21.97
N GLU A 117 -13.54 20.97 20.80
CA GLU A 117 -14.60 21.93 20.45
C GLU A 117 -15.94 21.62 21.16
N GLY A 118 -16.10 20.45 21.75
CA GLY A 118 -17.30 20.09 22.53
C GLY A 118 -18.58 19.96 21.71
N GLY A 119 -18.46 19.63 20.41
CA GLY A 119 -19.58 19.43 19.51
C GLY A 119 -20.48 18.25 19.89
N ARG A 120 -21.60 18.08 19.18
CA ARG A 120 -22.54 16.97 19.41
C ARG A 120 -21.91 15.59 19.32
N SER A 121 -20.83 15.46 18.51
CA SER A 121 -20.10 14.22 18.28
C SER A 121 -18.97 14.00 19.27
N SER A 122 -18.64 14.98 20.13
CA SER A 122 -17.45 14.94 21.00
C SER A 122 -17.42 13.71 21.92
N PHE A 123 -18.58 13.33 22.48
CA PHE A 123 -18.69 12.12 23.32
C PHE A 123 -18.39 10.85 22.52
N THR A 124 -18.91 10.73 21.30
CA THR A 124 -18.66 9.57 20.42
C THR A 124 -17.20 9.54 19.99
N ALA A 125 -16.62 10.69 19.66
CA ALA A 125 -15.20 10.82 19.31
C ALA A 125 -14.29 10.43 20.49
N ALA A 126 -14.61 10.89 21.70
CA ALA A 126 -13.87 10.52 22.91
C ALA A 126 -13.97 9.00 23.19
N LYS A 127 -15.17 8.43 23.09
CA LYS A 127 -15.39 6.98 23.24
C LYS A 127 -14.59 6.17 22.20
N PHE A 128 -14.54 6.61 20.94
CA PHE A 128 -13.75 5.98 19.88
C PHE A 128 -12.25 5.91 20.23
N LEU A 129 -11.69 7.01 20.79
CA LEU A 129 -10.29 7.05 21.22
C LEU A 129 -10.04 6.19 22.46
N ILE A 130 -10.90 6.29 23.49
CA ILE A 130 -10.75 5.55 24.75
C ILE A 130 -10.86 4.04 24.53
N ASN A 131 -11.81 3.63 23.73
CA ASN A 131 -12.03 2.20 23.44
C ASN A 131 -11.04 1.64 22.41
N GLU A 132 -10.13 2.46 21.88
CA GLU A 132 -9.19 2.07 20.82
C GLU A 132 -9.87 1.32 19.66
N GLU A 133 -11.10 1.70 19.28
CA GLU A 133 -11.90 1.01 18.27
C GLU A 133 -11.23 0.93 16.90
N TRP A 134 -10.27 1.82 16.65
CA TRP A 134 -9.42 1.80 15.48
C TRP A 134 -8.42 0.63 15.48
N LYS A 135 -7.94 0.17 16.66
CA LYS A 135 -7.09 -1.01 16.79
C LYS A 135 -7.88 -2.30 16.57
N SER A 136 -9.07 -2.40 17.15
CA SER A 136 -9.89 -3.61 17.09
C SER A 136 -10.29 -4.01 15.67
N ARG A 137 -10.36 -3.06 14.72
CA ARG A 137 -10.66 -3.36 13.32
C ARG A 137 -9.48 -4.01 12.57
N GLU A 138 -8.26 -3.69 12.91
CA GLU A 138 -7.07 -4.36 12.36
C GLU A 138 -6.86 -5.73 13.01
N ASP A 139 -6.94 -5.80 14.32
CA ASP A 139 -6.81 -7.04 15.09
C ASP A 139 -7.98 -8.00 14.85
N GLY A 140 -9.20 -7.49 14.74
CA GLY A 140 -10.39 -8.27 14.42
C GLY A 140 -10.37 -8.92 13.02
N ARG A 141 -9.75 -8.27 12.03
CA ARG A 141 -9.53 -8.88 10.70
C ARG A 141 -8.47 -9.96 10.73
N ALA A 142 -7.39 -9.77 11.50
CA ALA A 142 -6.34 -10.77 11.69
C ALA A 142 -6.88 -11.97 12.50
N ALA A 143 -7.57 -11.73 13.61
CA ALA A 143 -8.20 -12.75 14.45
C ALA A 143 -9.30 -13.53 13.68
N ARG A 144 -10.09 -12.86 12.84
CA ARG A 144 -11.11 -13.52 12.01
C ARG A 144 -10.51 -14.37 10.89
N LYS A 145 -9.38 -13.95 10.31
CA LYS A 145 -8.63 -14.77 9.34
C LYS A 145 -8.03 -16.00 10.01
N GLU A 146 -7.47 -15.83 11.21
CA GLU A 146 -6.88 -16.93 11.98
C GLU A 146 -7.94 -17.92 12.48
N LYS A 147 -9.10 -17.42 12.95
CA LYS A 147 -10.24 -18.25 13.34
C LYS A 147 -10.80 -19.04 12.15
N ASN A 148 -11.00 -18.38 11.01
CA ASN A 148 -11.48 -19.05 9.79
C ASN A 148 -10.48 -20.09 9.25
N ALA A 149 -9.17 -19.88 9.44
CA ALA A 149 -8.15 -20.86 9.08
C ALA A 149 -8.18 -22.08 10.03
N LYS A 150 -8.34 -21.84 11.35
CA LYS A 150 -8.48 -22.92 12.37
C LYS A 150 -9.78 -23.70 12.17
N ASP A 151 -10.88 -23.03 11.91
CA ASP A 151 -12.19 -23.69 11.67
C ASP A 151 -12.15 -24.56 10.39
N LYS A 152 -11.41 -24.14 9.35
CA LYS A 152 -11.21 -24.96 8.15
C LYS A 152 -10.41 -26.23 8.44
N THR A 153 -9.25 -26.10 9.10
CA THR A 153 -8.42 -27.27 9.46
C THR A 153 -9.17 -28.24 10.35
N THR A 154 -9.89 -27.73 11.35
CA THR A 154 -10.70 -28.58 12.24
C THR A 154 -11.84 -29.29 11.50
N SER A 155 -12.45 -28.63 10.50
CA SER A 155 -13.49 -29.23 9.66
C SER A 155 -12.93 -30.30 8.71
N GLU A 156 -11.77 -30.08 8.11
CA GLU A 156 -11.09 -31.05 7.25
C GLU A 156 -10.65 -32.27 8.06
N GLU A 157 -10.05 -32.08 9.24
CA GLU A 157 -9.69 -33.20 10.14
C GLU A 157 -10.90 -33.99 10.65
N ALA A 158 -12.02 -33.32 10.93
CA ALA A 158 -13.26 -33.98 11.33
C ALA A 158 -13.86 -34.82 10.18
N PHE A 159 -13.77 -34.31 8.96
CA PHE A 159 -14.23 -35.02 7.77
C PHE A 159 -13.37 -36.25 7.46
N GLU A 160 -12.04 -36.15 7.58
CA GLU A 160 -11.12 -37.26 7.41
C GLU A 160 -11.36 -38.34 8.50
N ARG A 161 -11.51 -37.94 9.77
CA ARG A 161 -11.82 -38.90 10.88
C ARG A 161 -13.17 -39.61 10.65
N ALA A 162 -14.18 -38.91 10.14
CA ALA A 162 -15.47 -39.51 9.81
C ALA A 162 -15.35 -40.53 8.65
N GLY A 163 -14.52 -40.20 7.63
CA GLY A 163 -14.21 -41.11 6.52
C GLY A 163 -13.52 -42.38 7.00
N VAL A 164 -12.48 -42.25 7.80
CA VAL A 164 -11.74 -43.40 8.38
C VAL A 164 -12.65 -44.30 9.27
N ASN A 165 -13.52 -43.70 10.09
CA ASN A 165 -14.45 -44.44 10.92
C ASN A 165 -15.48 -45.22 10.09
N ASN A 166 -15.96 -44.64 8.98
CA ASN A 166 -16.87 -45.34 8.08
C ASN A 166 -16.21 -46.51 7.36
N ASP A 167 -14.94 -46.37 6.95
CA ASP A 167 -14.18 -47.44 6.31
C ASP A 167 -13.85 -48.55 7.29
N LEU A 168 -13.49 -48.23 8.53
CA LEU A 168 -13.29 -49.21 9.61
C LEU A 168 -14.56 -50.00 9.91
N LYS A 169 -15.72 -49.36 9.97
CA LYS A 169 -17.00 -49.99 10.18
C LYS A 169 -17.34 -50.95 9.05
N ARG A 170 -17.11 -50.55 7.81
CA ARG A 170 -17.32 -51.37 6.62
C ARG A 170 -16.41 -52.59 6.57
N LEU A 171 -15.14 -52.45 6.99
CA LEU A 171 -14.19 -53.60 7.08
C LEU A 171 -14.56 -54.58 8.19
N LYS A 172 -15.10 -54.12 9.31
CA LYS A 172 -15.67 -55.00 10.37
C LYS A 172 -16.90 -55.77 9.89
N ASP A 173 -17.82 -55.08 9.23
CA ASP A 173 -19.04 -55.71 8.69
C ASP A 173 -18.72 -56.76 7.60
N GLN A 174 -17.60 -56.63 6.93
CA GLN A 174 -17.08 -57.58 5.94
C GLN A 174 -16.22 -58.71 6.59
N GLY A 175 -16.03 -58.70 7.92
CA GLY A 175 -15.25 -59.75 8.61
C GLY A 175 -13.74 -59.72 8.32
N LEU A 176 -13.24 -58.62 7.77
CA LEU A 176 -11.82 -58.47 7.40
C LEU A 176 -10.92 -58.02 8.57
N ILE A 177 -11.52 -57.47 9.64
CA ILE A 177 -10.84 -57.09 10.87
C ILE A 177 -11.72 -57.44 12.07
N ASN A 178 -11.10 -57.92 13.16
CA ASN A 178 -11.76 -58.20 14.43
C ASN A 178 -11.88 -56.98 15.32
#